data_1b58f1add09c648425e3db3e6cd67dfe
#
_entry.id   1b58f1add09c648425e3db3e6cd67dfe
#
_cell.length_a   1.000
_cell.length_b   1.000
_cell.length_c   1.000
_cell.angle_alpha   90.00
_cell.angle_beta   90.00
_cell.angle_gamma   90.00
#
_symmetry.space_group_name_H-M   'P 1'
#
loop_
_entity.id
_entity.type
_entity.pdbx_description
1 polymer ?
#
loop_
_entity_poly.entity_id
_entity_poly.type
_entity_poly.pdbx_seq_one_letter_code
_entity_poly.pdbx_strand_id
1 'polypeptide(L)'
;ESPLHELFADQLASADLVILNKADLLDVDALAAVRAEVAEELPPAVKVVEAHGGSLPLNVLLGLNSETELHIEGRRTHHDDEDDDHDHDEFDSFHVELPEADEARLLAALKDVVGKHGILRVKGFVAVPNKPMRLLLQGVGQRFDKHFDRAWKPDEARVTRLIVIGQELDHTAIAAELKAALA
;
A
#
# COMPACT_ATOMS: atom_id res chain seq x y z
N GLU A 1 -0.87 15.37 -31.62
CA GLU A 1 -0.49 14.20 -30.79
C GLU A 1 -0.97 12.93 -31.48
N SER A 2 -0.24 11.84 -31.33
CA SER A 2 -0.67 10.59 -31.97
C SER A 2 -1.75 9.90 -31.13
N PRO A 3 -2.68 9.14 -31.74
CA PRO A 3 -3.70 8.39 -30.98
C PRO A 3 -3.10 7.44 -29.93
N LEU A 4 -1.85 7.02 -30.11
CA LEU A 4 -1.12 6.18 -29.17
C LEU A 4 -0.69 6.97 -27.93
N HIS A 5 -0.33 8.24 -28.08
CA HIS A 5 0.05 9.11 -26.98
C HIS A 5 -1.18 9.46 -26.11
N GLU A 6 -2.33 9.76 -26.73
CA GLU A 6 -3.58 9.98 -26.03
C GLU A 6 -3.98 8.75 -25.19
N LEU A 7 -3.90 7.54 -25.79
CA LEU A 7 -4.19 6.30 -25.08
C LEU A 7 -3.24 6.08 -23.88
N PHE A 8 -1.96 6.40 -24.06
CA PHE A 8 -0.97 6.30 -23.00
C PHE A 8 -1.28 7.25 -21.83
N ALA A 9 -1.55 8.51 -22.12
CA ALA A 9 -1.93 9.51 -21.13
C ALA A 9 -3.22 9.11 -20.37
N ASP A 10 -4.25 8.61 -21.08
CA ASP A 10 -5.49 8.12 -20.48
C ASP A 10 -5.25 6.94 -19.54
N GLN A 11 -4.38 6.01 -19.92
CA GLN A 11 -4.02 4.88 -19.04
C GLN A 11 -3.28 5.33 -17.79
N LEU A 12 -2.34 6.26 -17.92
CA LEU A 12 -1.63 6.83 -16.76
C LEU A 12 -2.56 7.62 -15.85
N ALA A 13 -3.46 8.42 -16.40
CA ALA A 13 -4.44 9.19 -15.62
C ALA A 13 -5.40 8.30 -14.82
N SER A 14 -5.66 7.07 -15.27
CA SER A 14 -6.54 6.10 -14.61
C SER A 14 -5.82 5.09 -13.71
N ALA A 15 -4.48 5.12 -13.68
CA ALA A 15 -3.68 4.17 -12.90
C ALA A 15 -3.74 4.45 -11.39
N ASP A 16 -3.72 3.40 -10.59
CA ASP A 16 -3.53 3.47 -9.14
C ASP A 16 -2.08 3.18 -8.72
N LEU A 17 -1.36 2.48 -9.59
CA LEU A 17 0.05 2.12 -9.45
C LEU A 17 0.64 1.93 -10.85
N VAL A 18 1.79 2.51 -11.12
CA VAL A 18 2.53 2.33 -12.39
C VAL A 18 3.76 1.46 -12.14
N ILE A 19 3.99 0.47 -12.99
CA ILE A 19 5.14 -0.42 -12.94
C ILE A 19 5.99 -0.18 -14.19
N LEU A 20 7.19 0.36 -14.01
CA LEU A 20 8.22 0.46 -15.05
C LEU A 20 8.94 -0.89 -15.16
N ASN A 21 8.42 -1.77 -16.01
CA ASN A 21 9.02 -3.07 -16.21
C ASN A 21 10.25 -3.00 -17.15
N LYS A 22 11.17 -3.98 -17.00
CA LYS A 22 12.42 -4.05 -17.76
C LYS A 22 13.37 -2.88 -17.48
N ALA A 23 13.34 -2.34 -16.27
CA ALA A 23 14.24 -1.27 -15.84
C ALA A 23 15.73 -1.68 -15.96
N ASP A 24 16.00 -2.97 -15.84
CA ASP A 24 17.33 -3.60 -16.03
C ASP A 24 17.92 -3.46 -17.46
N LEU A 25 17.10 -3.10 -18.45
CA LEU A 25 17.55 -2.90 -19.83
C LEU A 25 18.01 -1.47 -20.12
N LEU A 26 17.84 -0.55 -19.19
CA LEU A 26 18.21 0.84 -19.31
C LEU A 26 19.39 1.17 -18.40
N ASP A 27 20.23 2.11 -18.81
CA ASP A 27 21.18 2.73 -17.90
C ASP A 27 20.44 3.73 -16.96
N VAL A 28 21.16 4.19 -15.93
CA VAL A 28 20.60 5.05 -14.89
C VAL A 28 20.02 6.35 -15.45
N ASP A 29 20.70 6.97 -16.45
CA ASP A 29 20.27 8.24 -17.02
C ASP A 29 19.02 8.05 -17.89
N ALA A 30 18.97 6.99 -18.70
CA ALA A 30 17.81 6.65 -19.51
C ALA A 30 16.60 6.29 -18.66
N LEU A 31 16.79 5.53 -17.57
CA LEU A 31 15.72 5.19 -16.64
C LEU A 31 15.17 6.43 -15.94
N ALA A 32 16.05 7.33 -15.50
CA ALA A 32 15.64 8.59 -14.90
C ALA A 32 14.84 9.47 -15.87
N ALA A 33 15.21 9.50 -17.16
CA ALA A 33 14.48 10.24 -18.19
C ALA A 33 13.06 9.65 -18.40
N VAL A 34 12.93 8.33 -18.53
CA VAL A 34 11.61 7.65 -18.65
C VAL A 34 10.75 7.92 -17.43
N ARG A 35 11.34 7.86 -16.24
CA ARG A 35 10.64 8.13 -14.98
C ARG A 35 10.10 9.56 -14.91
N ALA A 36 10.89 10.54 -15.38
CA ALA A 36 10.48 11.93 -15.44
C ALA A 36 9.31 12.13 -16.43
N GLU A 37 9.40 11.56 -17.63
CA GLU A 37 8.35 11.62 -18.65
C GLU A 37 7.02 11.02 -18.14
N VAL A 38 7.08 9.84 -17.53
CA VAL A 38 5.90 9.20 -16.94
C VAL A 38 5.32 10.05 -15.81
N ALA A 39 6.17 10.65 -14.97
CA ALA A 39 5.72 11.47 -13.84
C ALA A 39 5.00 12.75 -14.27
N GLU A 40 5.28 13.31 -15.45
CA GLU A 40 4.59 14.48 -15.99
C GLU A 40 3.10 14.20 -16.29
N GLU A 41 2.78 12.97 -16.68
CA GLU A 41 1.42 12.54 -17.03
C GLU A 41 0.64 11.94 -15.86
N LEU A 42 1.29 11.71 -14.71
CA LEU A 42 0.68 11.02 -13.58
C LEU A 42 0.01 11.99 -12.59
N PRO A 43 -1.17 11.61 -12.06
CA PRO A 43 -1.70 12.27 -10.86
C PRO A 43 -0.68 12.21 -9.70
N PRO A 44 -0.54 13.29 -8.90
CA PRO A 44 0.49 13.36 -7.84
C PRO A 44 0.47 12.23 -6.80
N ALA A 45 -0.67 11.57 -6.63
CA ALA A 45 -0.85 10.48 -5.68
C ALA A 45 -0.48 9.11 -6.23
N VAL A 46 -0.25 8.97 -7.54
CA VAL A 46 0.10 7.69 -8.18
C VAL A 46 1.58 7.43 -8.02
N LYS A 47 1.92 6.25 -7.54
CA LYS A 47 3.31 5.84 -7.33
C LYS A 47 3.82 5.07 -8.54
N VAL A 48 5.12 5.22 -8.78
CA VAL A 48 5.86 4.50 -9.83
C VAL A 48 6.84 3.57 -9.16
N VAL A 49 6.78 2.28 -9.50
CA VAL A 49 7.73 1.27 -9.03
C VAL A 49 8.48 0.65 -10.21
N GLU A 50 9.73 0.31 -10.01
CA GLU A 50 10.56 -0.36 -11.01
C GLU A 50 10.47 -1.87 -10.87
N ALA A 51 10.55 -2.58 -12.00
CA ALA A 51 10.57 -4.03 -12.02
C ALA A 51 11.62 -4.53 -13.01
N HIS A 52 12.34 -5.55 -12.61
CA HIS A 52 13.39 -6.19 -13.40
C HIS A 52 12.90 -7.55 -13.91
N GLY A 53 12.79 -7.69 -15.24
CA GLY A 53 12.29 -8.93 -15.83
C GLY A 53 10.88 -9.35 -15.39
N GLY A 54 10.01 -8.40 -15.01
CA GLY A 54 8.68 -8.67 -14.46
C GLY A 54 8.66 -9.10 -13.01
N SER A 55 9.80 -9.07 -12.33
CA SER A 55 9.91 -9.43 -10.91
C SER A 55 9.47 -8.25 -10.05
N LEU A 56 8.43 -8.48 -9.26
CA LEU A 56 7.99 -7.61 -8.18
C LEU A 56 7.56 -8.47 -7.00
N PRO A 57 7.75 -8.01 -5.76
CA PRO A 57 7.25 -8.72 -4.60
C PRO A 57 5.74 -8.92 -4.68
N LEU A 58 5.26 -10.14 -4.41
CA LEU A 58 3.83 -10.48 -4.49
C LEU A 58 2.97 -9.66 -3.51
N ASN A 59 3.53 -9.25 -2.38
CA ASN A 59 2.87 -8.36 -1.44
C ASN A 59 2.57 -6.99 -2.06
N VAL A 60 3.44 -6.46 -2.92
CA VAL A 60 3.19 -5.20 -3.66
C VAL A 60 2.08 -5.40 -4.68
N LEU A 61 2.13 -6.48 -5.48
CA LEU A 61 1.15 -6.75 -6.53
C LEU A 61 -0.22 -7.15 -5.98
N LEU A 62 -0.25 -8.08 -5.02
CA LEU A 62 -1.49 -8.71 -4.56
C LEU A 62 -1.91 -8.25 -3.17
N GLY A 63 -1.06 -7.49 -2.48
CA GLY A 63 -1.28 -7.17 -1.06
C GLY A 63 -1.22 -8.41 -0.17
N LEU A 64 -0.53 -9.45 -0.64
CA LEU A 64 -0.39 -10.70 0.10
C LEU A 64 0.72 -10.56 1.14
N ASN A 65 0.34 -10.44 2.37
CA ASN A 65 1.03 -11.01 3.53
C ASN A 65 -0.02 -11.75 4.33
N SER A 66 -0.79 -12.58 3.62
CA SER A 66 -2.03 -13.18 4.09
C SER A 66 -1.85 -14.26 5.16
N GLU A 67 -0.66 -14.81 5.32
CA GLU A 67 -0.37 -15.67 6.48
C GLU A 67 -0.30 -14.87 7.78
N THR A 68 0.05 -13.60 7.72
CA THR A 68 0.07 -12.69 8.88
C THR A 68 -1.33 -12.30 9.33
N GLU A 69 -2.35 -12.38 8.47
CA GLU A 69 -3.74 -12.10 8.84
C GLU A 69 -4.30 -13.11 9.85
N LEU A 70 -3.76 -14.32 9.89
CA LEU A 70 -4.22 -15.40 10.76
C LEU A 70 -3.36 -15.59 12.02
N HIS A 71 -2.13 -15.04 12.06
CA HIS A 71 -1.18 -15.26 13.14
C HIS A 71 -0.39 -14.00 13.54
N ILE A 72 -1.12 -12.91 13.83
CA ILE A 72 -0.52 -11.62 14.25
C ILE A 72 0.23 -11.71 15.61
N GLU A 73 0.01 -12.75 16.41
CA GLU A 73 0.51 -12.83 17.80
C GLU A 73 1.89 -13.51 17.96
N GLY A 74 2.61 -13.88 16.92
CA GLY A 74 3.79 -14.73 17.15
C GLY A 74 4.96 -14.68 16.17
N ARG A 75 5.01 -13.80 15.19
CA ARG A 75 6.15 -13.79 14.28
C ARG A 75 7.03 -12.55 14.45
N ARG A 76 8.25 -12.82 14.95
CA ARG A 76 9.43 -12.00 14.66
C ARG A 76 9.59 -11.96 13.13
N THR A 77 9.83 -10.79 12.59
CA THR A 77 10.21 -10.64 11.18
C THR A 77 11.48 -11.45 10.93
N HIS A 78 11.53 -12.21 9.84
CA HIS A 78 12.70 -13.01 9.40
C HIS A 78 13.92 -12.16 8.99
N HIS A 79 13.98 -10.90 9.43
CA HIS A 79 15.09 -9.99 9.18
C HIS A 79 16.22 -10.07 10.23
N ASP A 80 16.13 -10.99 11.20
CA ASP A 80 17.15 -11.09 12.24
C ASP A 80 18.27 -12.13 11.97
N ASP A 81 18.14 -12.97 10.95
CA ASP A 81 19.16 -13.98 10.65
C ASP A 81 19.17 -14.32 9.15
N GLU A 82 19.83 -13.51 8.32
CA GLU A 82 20.58 -13.98 7.15
C GLU A 82 21.14 -12.77 6.38
N ASP A 83 22.47 -12.66 6.40
CA ASP A 83 23.29 -11.88 5.47
C ASP A 83 23.18 -12.50 4.06
N ASP A 84 22.09 -12.24 3.36
CA ASP A 84 21.99 -12.47 1.93
C ASP A 84 21.77 -11.13 1.24
N ASP A 85 22.88 -10.68 0.61
CA ASP A 85 23.04 -9.51 -0.24
C ASP A 85 22.11 -9.62 -1.47
N HIS A 86 20.80 -9.49 -1.25
CA HIS A 86 19.81 -9.41 -2.31
C HIS A 86 19.22 -8.00 -2.34
N ASP A 87 19.53 -7.31 -3.41
CA ASP A 87 19.10 -6.00 -3.90
C ASP A 87 17.54 -5.88 -4.03
N HIS A 88 16.79 -6.36 -3.01
CA HIS A 88 15.32 -6.41 -2.98
C HIS A 88 14.69 -5.56 -1.87
N ASP A 89 15.46 -4.71 -1.18
CA ASP A 89 15.03 -3.96 0.00
C ASP A 89 14.30 -2.64 -0.30
N GLU A 90 13.75 -2.45 -1.50
CA GLU A 90 12.99 -1.25 -1.81
C GLU A 90 11.58 -1.20 -1.21
N PHE A 91 11.03 -2.34 -0.75
CA PHE A 91 9.66 -2.43 -0.27
C PHE A 91 9.59 -2.83 1.19
N ASP A 92 8.95 -1.98 1.96
CA ASP A 92 8.75 -2.15 3.40
C ASP A 92 7.28 -2.42 3.71
N SER A 93 7.02 -3.10 4.81
CA SER A 93 5.66 -3.34 5.29
C SER A 93 5.58 -3.33 6.81
N PHE A 94 4.53 -2.71 7.36
CA PHE A 94 4.32 -2.70 8.80
C PHE A 94 2.84 -2.76 9.17
N HIS A 95 2.57 -3.11 10.43
CA HIS A 95 1.24 -3.20 10.98
C HIS A 95 0.88 -1.95 11.76
N VAL A 96 -0.34 -1.46 11.57
CA VAL A 96 -0.93 -0.39 12.37
C VAL A 96 -2.15 -0.92 13.09
N GLU A 97 -2.14 -0.80 14.42
CA GLU A 97 -3.32 -1.05 15.23
C GLU A 97 -3.94 0.28 15.68
N LEU A 98 -5.25 0.40 15.44
CA LEU A 98 -6.06 1.57 15.74
C LEU A 98 -7.31 1.13 16.52
N PRO A 99 -7.93 2.02 17.30
CA PRO A 99 -9.21 1.73 17.93
C PRO A 99 -10.32 1.49 16.91
N GLU A 100 -11.55 1.29 17.39
CA GLU A 100 -12.73 1.36 16.53
C GLU A 100 -12.75 2.73 15.82
N ALA A 101 -13.05 2.73 14.53
CA ALA A 101 -12.98 3.93 13.70
C ALA A 101 -14.25 4.12 12.85
N ASP A 102 -14.70 5.35 12.76
CA ASP A 102 -15.69 5.73 11.75
C ASP A 102 -15.12 5.50 10.35
N GLU A 103 -15.89 4.85 9.52
CA GLU A 103 -15.47 4.43 8.18
C GLU A 103 -15.05 5.61 7.30
N ALA A 104 -15.84 6.68 7.27
CA ALA A 104 -15.58 7.82 6.40
C ALA A 104 -14.33 8.59 6.87
N ARG A 105 -14.20 8.74 8.19
CA ARG A 105 -13.07 9.40 8.82
C ARG A 105 -11.76 8.64 8.60
N LEU A 106 -11.78 7.31 8.76
CA LEU A 106 -10.63 6.47 8.48
C LEU A 106 -10.21 6.53 7.00
N LEU A 107 -11.17 6.46 6.08
CA LEU A 107 -10.86 6.57 4.65
C LEU A 107 -10.26 7.91 4.27
N ALA A 108 -10.74 9.01 4.85
CA ALA A 108 -10.16 10.32 4.62
C ALA A 108 -8.72 10.40 5.12
N ALA A 109 -8.46 9.89 6.34
CA ALA A 109 -7.12 9.81 6.91
C ALA A 109 -6.17 8.92 6.08
N LEU A 110 -6.64 7.77 5.62
CA LEU A 110 -5.84 6.87 4.77
C LEU A 110 -5.48 7.52 3.43
N LYS A 111 -6.41 8.21 2.78
CA LYS A 111 -6.12 8.94 1.54
C LYS A 111 -5.08 10.04 1.76
N ASP A 112 -5.15 10.74 2.87
CA ASP A 112 -4.20 11.79 3.21
C ASP A 112 -2.78 11.22 3.41
N VAL A 113 -2.62 10.18 4.23
CA VAL A 113 -1.30 9.56 4.46
C VAL A 113 -0.75 8.87 3.21
N VAL A 114 -1.60 8.21 2.40
CA VAL A 114 -1.17 7.63 1.10
C VAL A 114 -0.66 8.72 0.16
N GLY A 115 -1.28 9.90 0.16
CA GLY A 115 -0.81 11.03 -0.65
C GLY A 115 0.54 11.62 -0.21
N LYS A 116 0.87 11.54 1.08
CA LYS A 116 2.07 12.15 1.67
C LYS A 116 3.27 11.22 1.74
N HIS A 117 3.02 9.93 1.93
CA HIS A 117 4.06 8.92 2.16
C HIS A 117 4.19 7.95 0.98
N GLY A 118 5.28 7.18 0.96
CA GLY A 118 5.56 6.17 -0.07
C GLY A 118 4.63 4.94 -0.07
N ILE A 119 3.40 5.07 0.43
CA ILE A 119 2.46 3.96 0.58
C ILE A 119 1.90 3.54 -0.78
N LEU A 120 2.05 2.26 -1.12
CA LEU A 120 1.53 1.64 -2.34
C LEU A 120 0.23 0.89 -2.08
N ARG A 121 0.14 0.20 -0.94
CA ARG A 121 -1.02 -0.62 -0.59
C ARG A 121 -1.36 -0.52 0.89
N VAL A 122 -2.65 -0.62 1.15
CA VAL A 122 -3.18 -0.77 2.51
C VAL A 122 -4.19 -1.92 2.49
N LYS A 123 -4.10 -2.84 3.46
CA LYS A 123 -5.08 -3.91 3.61
C LYS A 123 -5.33 -4.20 5.08
N GLY A 124 -6.54 -4.63 5.41
CA GLY A 124 -6.82 -5.09 6.77
C GLY A 124 -8.28 -5.05 7.16
N PHE A 125 -8.52 -5.13 8.47
CA PHE A 125 -9.85 -5.16 9.03
C PHE A 125 -10.09 -3.94 9.90
N VAL A 126 -11.27 -3.37 9.75
CA VAL A 126 -11.70 -2.19 10.49
C VAL A 126 -12.80 -2.56 11.46
N ALA A 127 -12.62 -2.20 12.71
CA ALA A 127 -13.66 -2.23 13.71
C ALA A 127 -14.47 -0.95 13.61
N VAL A 128 -15.68 -1.03 13.03
CA VAL A 128 -16.58 0.11 12.88
C VAL A 128 -17.50 0.18 14.11
N PRO A 129 -17.64 1.35 14.78
CA PRO A 129 -18.52 1.51 15.93
C PRO A 129 -19.95 1.01 15.65
N ASN A 130 -20.51 0.31 16.60
CA ASN A 130 -21.90 -0.21 16.54
C ASN A 130 -22.19 -1.16 15.35
N LYS A 131 -21.17 -1.72 14.68
CA LYS A 131 -21.36 -2.75 13.66
C LYS A 131 -20.92 -4.11 14.19
N PRO A 132 -21.76 -5.15 14.11
CA PRO A 132 -21.40 -6.49 14.57
C PRO A 132 -20.42 -7.22 13.65
N MET A 133 -20.24 -6.71 12.44
CA MET A 133 -19.36 -7.28 11.42
C MET A 133 -18.09 -6.45 11.30
N ARG A 134 -16.97 -7.12 10.99
CA ARG A 134 -15.74 -6.44 10.66
C ARG A 134 -15.77 -5.99 9.20
N LEU A 135 -15.22 -4.82 8.92
CA LEU A 135 -15.09 -4.27 7.58
C LEU A 135 -13.72 -4.65 7.02
N LEU A 136 -13.68 -5.40 5.94
CA LEU A 136 -12.47 -5.61 5.16
C LEU A 136 -12.21 -4.34 4.32
N LEU A 137 -10.99 -3.83 4.41
CA LEU A 137 -10.50 -2.69 3.65
C LEU A 137 -9.32 -3.10 2.78
N GLN A 138 -9.30 -2.68 1.54
CA GLN A 138 -8.18 -2.84 0.61
C GLN A 138 -7.96 -1.53 -0.14
N GLY A 139 -6.69 -1.11 -0.27
CA GLY A 139 -6.30 0.10 -0.99
C GLY A 139 -5.11 -0.13 -1.90
N VAL A 140 -5.15 0.50 -3.07
CA VAL A 140 -4.00 0.66 -3.98
C VAL A 140 -3.96 2.14 -4.36
N GLY A 141 -2.87 2.81 -4.02
CA GLY A 141 -2.80 4.26 -4.15
C GLY A 141 -4.01 4.92 -3.46
N GLN A 142 -4.68 5.82 -4.14
CA GLN A 142 -5.85 6.56 -3.62
C GLN A 142 -7.18 5.79 -3.74
N ARG A 143 -7.20 4.62 -4.40
CA ARG A 143 -8.41 3.82 -4.55
C ARG A 143 -8.55 2.86 -3.38
N PHE A 144 -9.68 2.93 -2.71
CA PHE A 144 -10.04 2.05 -1.60
C PHE A 144 -11.33 1.31 -1.90
N ASP A 145 -11.29 0.00 -1.73
CA ASP A 145 -12.44 -0.89 -1.76
C ASP A 145 -12.72 -1.46 -0.36
N LYS A 146 -13.99 -1.73 -0.04
CA LYS A 146 -14.39 -2.15 1.29
C LYS A 146 -15.70 -2.93 1.27
N HIS A 147 -15.79 -3.93 2.12
CA HIS A 147 -17.03 -4.68 2.35
C HIS A 147 -17.01 -5.35 3.73
N PHE A 148 -18.18 -5.59 4.30
CA PHE A 148 -18.28 -6.41 5.51
C PHE A 148 -18.11 -7.88 5.16
N ASP A 149 -17.14 -8.57 5.81
CA ASP A 149 -16.82 -9.97 5.49
C ASP A 149 -17.53 -10.97 6.43
N ARG A 150 -17.41 -10.78 7.75
CA ARG A 150 -18.02 -11.65 8.75
C ARG A 150 -18.25 -10.93 10.07
N ALA A 151 -19.04 -11.56 10.95
CA ALA A 151 -19.17 -11.10 12.34
C ALA A 151 -17.84 -11.28 13.11
N TRP A 152 -17.57 -10.39 14.07
CA TRP A 152 -16.51 -10.56 15.03
C TRP A 152 -16.76 -11.83 15.85
N LYS A 153 -15.70 -12.60 16.13
CA LYS A 153 -15.79 -13.75 17.03
C LYS A 153 -15.86 -13.26 18.47
N PRO A 154 -16.46 -14.05 19.40
CA PRO A 154 -16.59 -13.64 20.81
C PRO A 154 -15.26 -13.37 21.53
N ASP A 155 -14.20 -14.05 21.09
CA ASP A 155 -12.83 -13.98 21.63
C ASP A 155 -11.91 -13.07 20.80
N GLU A 156 -12.41 -12.45 19.73
CA GLU A 156 -11.65 -11.58 18.85
C GLU A 156 -11.70 -10.11 19.34
N ALA A 157 -10.53 -9.51 19.56
CA ALA A 157 -10.45 -8.12 19.93
C ALA A 157 -11.00 -7.21 18.82
N ARG A 158 -11.94 -6.34 19.18
CA ARG A 158 -12.53 -5.36 18.25
C ARG A 158 -11.62 -4.16 18.11
N VAL A 159 -10.62 -4.31 17.28
CA VAL A 159 -9.64 -3.27 16.94
C VAL A 159 -9.45 -3.22 15.43
N THR A 160 -9.13 -2.04 14.92
CA THR A 160 -8.74 -1.87 13.51
C THR A 160 -7.29 -2.29 13.35
N ARG A 161 -7.03 -3.21 12.42
CA ARG A 161 -5.69 -3.69 12.09
C ARG A 161 -5.44 -3.55 10.61
N LEU A 162 -4.44 -2.76 10.25
CA LEU A 162 -4.06 -2.50 8.87
C LEU A 162 -2.61 -2.93 8.64
N ILE A 163 -2.35 -3.47 7.47
CA ILE A 163 -1.01 -3.66 6.92
C ILE A 163 -0.80 -2.55 5.90
N VAL A 164 0.30 -1.84 6.03
CA VAL A 164 0.74 -0.79 5.12
C VAL A 164 1.98 -1.27 4.40
N ILE A 165 2.01 -1.18 3.09
CA ILE A 165 3.11 -1.62 2.23
C ILE A 165 3.52 -0.45 1.35
N GLY A 166 4.81 -0.20 1.21
CA GLY A 166 5.32 0.90 0.40
C GLY A 166 6.83 0.97 0.34
N GLN A 167 7.34 2.12 -0.03
CA GLN A 167 8.77 2.42 -0.11
C GLN A 167 9.11 3.54 0.86
N GLU A 168 10.27 3.46 1.52
CA GLU A 168 10.77 4.49 2.44
C GLU A 168 9.73 4.93 3.49
N LEU A 169 9.06 3.96 4.14
CA LEU A 169 7.97 4.25 5.07
C LEU A 169 8.48 4.73 6.43
N ASP A 170 8.05 5.92 6.86
CA ASP A 170 8.17 6.31 8.27
C ASP A 170 6.99 5.72 9.08
N HIS A 171 7.19 4.51 9.61
CA HIS A 171 6.19 3.78 10.39
C HIS A 171 5.62 4.60 11.55
N THR A 172 6.49 5.36 12.22
CA THR A 172 6.12 6.15 13.40
C THR A 172 5.25 7.34 13.02
N ALA A 173 5.65 8.08 11.99
CA ALA A 173 4.88 9.23 11.50
C ALA A 173 3.53 8.80 10.96
N ILE A 174 3.48 7.76 10.09
CA ILE A 174 2.23 7.25 9.51
C ILE A 174 1.26 6.77 10.61
N ALA A 175 1.74 5.98 11.57
CA ALA A 175 0.90 5.51 12.67
C ALA A 175 0.40 6.66 13.56
N ALA A 176 1.22 7.68 13.81
CA ALA A 176 0.84 8.86 14.59
C ALA A 176 -0.21 9.70 13.85
N GLU A 177 -0.05 9.96 12.55
CA GLU A 177 -1.01 10.70 11.73
C GLU A 177 -2.36 10.00 11.70
N LEU A 178 -2.39 8.68 11.47
CA LEU A 178 -3.63 7.89 11.49
C LEU A 178 -4.33 7.95 12.87
N LYS A 179 -3.58 7.80 13.95
CA LYS A 179 -4.13 7.90 15.32
C LYS A 179 -4.69 9.29 15.60
N ALA A 180 -3.96 10.34 15.25
CA ALA A 180 -4.40 11.72 15.44
C ALA A 180 -5.66 12.06 14.64
N ALA A 181 -5.77 11.55 13.41
CA ALA A 181 -6.95 11.75 12.59
C ALA A 181 -8.21 11.06 13.15
N LEU A 182 -8.08 10.03 13.98
CA LEU A 182 -9.20 9.28 14.55
C LEU A 182 -9.56 9.72 15.99
N ALA A 183 -8.66 10.43 16.66
CA ALA A 183 -8.92 11.02 17.98
C ALA A 183 -9.92 12.18 17.89
#